data_35482d1a1b11e135b2c324d26c53e8a5
#
_entry.id   35482d1a1b11e135b2c324d26c53e8a5
#
_cell.length_a   1.000
_cell.length_b   1.000
_cell.length_c   1.000
_cell.angle_alpha   90.00
_cell.angle_beta   90.00
_cell.angle_gamma   90.00
#
_symmetry.space_group_name_H-M   'P 1'
#
loop_
_entity.id
_entity.type
_entity.pdbx_description
1 polymer ?
#
loop_
_entity_poly.entity_id
_entity_poly.type
_entity_poly.pdbx_seq_one_letter_code
_entity_poly.pdbx_strand_id
1 'polypeptide(L)'
;MGGASDNSIWCNGISQFISFEDQVHLDHTSFIDGYIEKTHVMIEQKSINKSLTAAIRQSDGSMLTPFEQAKRYSSELPYSKRPRWIVTSNFQSFYIYDMEKPGGDPEIIRLEDLEKEYYRLQFLVDEGNTNLQREMEVSIAAGEIVGLLYDALAKQYVDPTTERAMKV
;
A
#
# COMPACT_ATOMS: atom_id res chain seq x y z
N MET A 1 -16.58 -45.09 3.32
CA MET A 1 -16.24 -44.11 4.35
C MET A 1 -15.34 -43.05 3.66
N GLY A 2 -15.95 -41.97 3.20
CA GLY A 2 -15.27 -40.90 2.50
C GLY A 2 -14.76 -39.86 3.52
N GLY A 3 -13.45 -39.68 3.59
CA GLY A 3 -12.87 -38.60 4.32
C GLY A 3 -13.10 -37.30 3.56
N ALA A 4 -13.96 -36.44 4.06
CA ALA A 4 -14.01 -35.05 3.62
C ALA A 4 -12.70 -34.37 4.04
N SER A 5 -11.88 -34.03 3.07
CA SER A 5 -10.68 -33.22 3.29
C SER A 5 -11.11 -31.85 3.83
N ASP A 6 -10.66 -31.58 5.02
CA ASP A 6 -10.96 -30.37 5.79
C ASP A 6 -10.24 -29.14 5.16
N ASN A 7 -10.80 -28.66 4.05
CA ASN A 7 -10.32 -27.42 3.40
C ASN A 7 -10.73 -26.15 4.16
N SER A 8 -11.57 -26.28 5.21
CA SER A 8 -12.09 -25.14 5.96
C SER A 8 -11.03 -24.47 6.86
N ILE A 9 -10.03 -25.21 7.30
CA ILE A 9 -8.98 -24.70 8.21
C ILE A 9 -8.06 -23.71 7.47
N TRP A 10 -7.76 -23.95 6.22
CA TRP A 10 -6.89 -23.07 5.43
C TRP A 10 -7.59 -21.75 5.05
N CYS A 11 -8.87 -21.80 4.72
CA CYS A 11 -9.63 -20.59 4.36
C CYS A 11 -9.83 -19.66 5.58
N ASN A 12 -10.08 -20.20 6.76
CA ASN A 12 -10.25 -19.41 7.98
C ASN A 12 -8.96 -18.73 8.47
N GLY A 13 -7.79 -19.31 8.16
CA GLY A 13 -6.50 -18.71 8.52
C GLY A 13 -6.10 -17.51 7.64
N ILE A 14 -6.42 -17.55 6.36
CA ILE A 14 -6.04 -16.51 5.39
C ILE A 14 -6.92 -15.27 5.54
N SER A 15 -8.22 -15.43 5.79
CA SER A 15 -9.16 -14.32 5.97
C SER A 15 -8.87 -13.44 7.18
N GLN A 16 -8.00 -13.86 8.09
CA GLN A 16 -7.53 -13.02 9.21
C GLN A 16 -6.46 -12.01 8.77
N PHE A 17 -5.80 -12.25 7.64
CA PHE A 17 -4.68 -11.44 7.16
C PHE A 17 -5.02 -10.62 5.92
N ILE A 18 -5.99 -11.06 5.14
CA ILE A 18 -6.37 -10.44 3.87
C ILE A 18 -7.86 -10.11 3.93
N SER A 19 -8.22 -8.84 3.76
CA SER A 19 -9.59 -8.46 3.43
C SER A 19 -9.81 -8.60 1.93
N PHE A 20 -10.97 -9.15 1.57
CA PHE A 20 -11.39 -9.34 0.19
C PHE A 20 -12.60 -8.47 -0.11
N GLU A 21 -12.65 -7.93 -1.32
CA GLU A 21 -13.77 -7.10 -1.79
C GLU A 21 -14.07 -5.89 -0.90
N ASP A 22 -13.02 -5.23 -0.39
CA ASP A 22 -13.19 -4.01 0.37
C ASP A 22 -13.78 -2.89 -0.49
N GLN A 23 -14.86 -2.28 0.00
CA GLN A 23 -15.53 -1.20 -0.70
C GLN A 23 -14.72 0.08 -0.66
N VAL A 24 -14.52 0.68 -1.82
CA VAL A 24 -13.97 2.03 -1.98
C VAL A 24 -15.07 2.92 -2.53
N HIS A 25 -15.33 4.02 -1.83
CA HIS A 25 -16.30 5.02 -2.27
C HIS A 25 -15.64 5.96 -3.29
N LEU A 26 -15.81 5.62 -4.56
CA LEU A 26 -15.65 6.52 -5.70
C LEU A 26 -17.01 7.18 -6.00
N ASP A 27 -17.14 7.83 -7.15
CA ASP A 27 -18.46 8.28 -7.67
C ASP A 27 -19.48 7.13 -7.79
N HIS A 28 -18.99 5.91 -7.78
CA HIS A 28 -19.75 4.65 -7.70
C HIS A 28 -18.99 3.66 -6.80
N THR A 29 -19.70 2.70 -6.21
CA THR A 29 -19.11 1.67 -5.38
C THR A 29 -18.15 0.81 -6.19
N SER A 30 -16.90 0.78 -5.80
CA SER A 30 -15.84 -0.05 -6.35
C SER A 30 -15.28 -0.94 -5.26
N PHE A 31 -14.69 -2.07 -5.66
CA PHE A 31 -14.15 -3.05 -4.73
C PHE A 31 -12.67 -3.24 -4.99
N ILE A 32 -11.89 -3.36 -3.92
CA ILE A 32 -10.51 -3.80 -3.94
C ILE A 32 -10.56 -5.33 -3.85
N ASP A 33 -9.94 -6.05 -4.79
CA ASP A 33 -9.98 -7.51 -4.81
C ASP A 33 -9.32 -8.13 -3.58
N GLY A 34 -8.23 -7.54 -3.08
CA GLY A 34 -7.60 -7.93 -1.83
C GLY A 34 -6.73 -6.85 -1.22
N TYR A 35 -6.74 -6.77 0.13
CA TYR A 35 -5.90 -5.84 0.88
C TYR A 35 -5.35 -6.51 2.14
N ILE A 36 -4.03 -6.41 2.33
CA ILE A 36 -3.34 -6.89 3.52
C ILE A 36 -2.97 -5.68 4.37
N GLU A 37 -3.73 -5.44 5.43
CA GLU A 37 -3.59 -4.24 6.25
C GLU A 37 -2.22 -4.16 6.95
N LYS A 38 -1.73 -5.28 7.46
CA LYS A 38 -0.46 -5.34 8.20
C LYS A 38 0.76 -4.95 7.38
N THR A 39 0.79 -5.32 6.12
CA THR A 39 1.93 -5.11 5.21
C THR A 39 1.66 -4.03 4.18
N HIS A 40 0.48 -3.43 4.21
CA HIS A 40 0.03 -2.41 3.27
C HIS A 40 0.17 -2.87 1.81
N VAL A 41 -0.32 -4.06 1.51
CA VAL A 41 -0.32 -4.61 0.16
C VAL A 41 -1.73 -4.60 -0.41
N MET A 42 -1.90 -3.99 -1.56
CA MET A 42 -3.14 -4.05 -2.35
C MET A 42 -2.97 -5.03 -3.49
N ILE A 43 -3.96 -5.88 -3.70
CA ILE A 43 -3.97 -6.90 -4.74
C ILE A 43 -5.11 -6.58 -5.70
N GLU A 44 -4.79 -6.56 -6.99
CA GLU A 44 -5.75 -6.42 -8.08
C GLU A 44 -5.66 -7.67 -8.96
N GLN A 45 -6.71 -8.49 -8.95
CA GLN A 45 -6.76 -9.78 -9.64
C GLN A 45 -7.52 -9.67 -10.96
N LYS A 46 -6.95 -10.22 -12.01
CA LYS A 46 -7.60 -10.34 -13.32
C LYS A 46 -7.74 -11.80 -13.75
N SER A 47 -8.69 -12.05 -14.63
CA SER A 47 -8.84 -13.36 -15.24
C SER A 47 -7.60 -13.74 -16.04
N ILE A 48 -7.33 -15.04 -16.15
CA ILE A 48 -6.13 -15.61 -16.79
C ILE A 48 -5.86 -15.10 -18.20
N ASN A 49 -6.92 -14.74 -18.96
CA ASN A 49 -6.81 -14.27 -20.34
C ASN A 49 -6.64 -12.74 -20.45
N LYS A 50 -6.54 -12.04 -19.32
CA LYS A 50 -6.39 -10.58 -19.33
C LYS A 50 -4.92 -10.19 -19.25
N SER A 51 -4.54 -9.21 -20.05
CA SER A 51 -3.22 -8.59 -19.95
C SER A 51 -3.14 -7.73 -18.69
N LEU A 52 -1.99 -7.78 -18.00
CA LEU A 52 -1.71 -6.91 -16.86
C LEU A 52 -1.16 -5.53 -17.26
N THR A 53 -0.82 -5.37 -18.54
CA THR A 53 -0.25 -4.12 -19.07
C THR A 53 -1.17 -3.39 -20.03
N ALA A 54 -2.19 -4.07 -20.57
CA ALA A 54 -3.15 -3.45 -21.47
C ALA A 54 -4.27 -2.75 -20.70
N ALA A 55 -4.70 -1.58 -21.19
CA ALA A 55 -5.84 -0.88 -20.64
C ALA A 55 -7.13 -1.68 -20.86
N ILE A 56 -7.92 -1.81 -19.82
CA ILE A 56 -9.20 -2.53 -19.79
C ILE A 56 -10.31 -1.52 -19.51
N ARG A 57 -11.42 -1.64 -20.23
CA ARG A 57 -12.55 -0.76 -20.01
C ARG A 57 -13.20 -1.03 -18.67
N GLN A 58 -13.30 0.01 -17.86
CA GLN A 58 -13.94 0.00 -16.56
C GLN A 58 -15.46 0.19 -16.67
N SER A 59 -16.18 -0.01 -15.57
CA SER A 59 -17.64 0.20 -15.51
C SER A 59 -18.06 1.64 -15.78
N ASP A 60 -17.23 2.61 -15.43
CA ASP A 60 -17.42 4.04 -15.70
C ASP A 60 -17.03 4.47 -17.13
N GLY A 61 -16.59 3.50 -17.95
CA GLY A 61 -16.16 3.72 -19.32
C GLY A 61 -14.69 4.14 -19.48
N SER A 62 -13.98 4.42 -18.41
CA SER A 62 -12.53 4.73 -18.45
C SER A 62 -11.71 3.52 -18.90
N MET A 63 -10.54 3.80 -19.47
CA MET A 63 -9.59 2.77 -19.91
C MET A 63 -8.40 2.80 -18.99
N LEU A 64 -8.25 1.77 -18.15
CA LEU A 64 -7.19 1.67 -17.15
C LEU A 64 -6.50 0.30 -17.24
N THR A 65 -5.20 0.28 -17.06
CA THR A 65 -4.48 -0.96 -16.76
C THR A 65 -4.86 -1.45 -15.36
N PRO A 66 -4.66 -2.72 -15.02
CA PRO A 66 -4.91 -3.21 -13.66
C PRO A 66 -4.16 -2.42 -12.59
N PHE A 67 -2.93 -1.99 -12.87
CA PHE A 67 -2.16 -1.13 -11.96
C PHE A 67 -2.80 0.25 -11.78
N GLU A 68 -3.19 0.91 -12.88
CA GLU A 68 -3.85 2.22 -12.80
C GLU A 68 -5.18 2.15 -12.06
N GLN A 69 -5.92 1.05 -12.22
CA GLN A 69 -7.14 0.79 -11.48
C GLN A 69 -6.86 0.70 -9.97
N ALA A 70 -5.90 -0.13 -9.57
CA ALA A 70 -5.49 -0.27 -8.17
C ALA A 70 -4.95 1.05 -7.60
N LYS A 71 -4.14 1.78 -8.37
CA LYS A 71 -3.63 3.09 -7.99
C LYS A 71 -4.74 4.13 -7.78
N ARG A 72 -5.77 4.11 -8.61
CA ARG A 72 -6.95 4.95 -8.44
C ARG A 72 -7.65 4.64 -7.12
N TYR A 73 -7.87 3.36 -6.80
CA TYR A 73 -8.46 2.95 -5.52
C TYR A 73 -7.59 3.37 -4.34
N SER A 74 -6.28 3.24 -4.45
CA SER A 74 -5.36 3.63 -3.39
C SER A 74 -5.44 5.12 -3.06
N SER A 75 -5.74 5.98 -4.03
CA SER A 75 -5.85 7.42 -3.82
C SER A 75 -7.05 7.82 -2.96
N GLU A 76 -8.11 7.00 -2.96
CA GLU A 76 -9.32 7.21 -2.17
C GLU A 76 -9.20 6.71 -0.73
N LEU A 77 -8.18 5.90 -0.45
CA LEU A 77 -7.92 5.44 0.91
C LEU A 77 -7.33 6.57 1.78
N PRO A 78 -7.65 6.58 3.08
CA PRO A 78 -6.93 7.40 4.04
C PRO A 78 -5.41 7.18 3.90
N TYR A 79 -4.63 8.23 4.10
CA TYR A 79 -3.17 8.16 3.93
C TYR A 79 -2.53 7.00 4.71
N SER A 80 -2.99 6.75 5.94
CA SER A 80 -2.54 5.65 6.80
C SER A 80 -2.87 4.25 6.27
N LYS A 81 -3.79 4.15 5.31
CA LYS A 81 -4.20 2.89 4.68
C LYS A 81 -3.75 2.77 3.22
N ARG A 82 -2.97 3.73 2.73
CA ARG A 82 -2.46 3.63 1.36
C ARG A 82 -1.46 2.50 1.24
N PRO A 83 -1.56 1.68 0.17
CA PRO A 83 -0.68 0.55 0.00
C PRO A 83 0.77 1.01 -0.21
N ARG A 84 1.70 0.31 0.43
CA ARG A 84 3.13 0.38 0.14
C ARG A 84 3.46 -0.38 -1.14
N TRP A 85 2.74 -1.47 -1.38
CA TRP A 85 2.90 -2.33 -2.54
C TRP A 85 1.57 -2.54 -3.25
N ILE A 86 1.59 -2.50 -4.58
CA ILE A 86 0.47 -2.94 -5.41
C ILE A 86 0.92 -4.18 -6.17
N VAL A 87 0.15 -5.24 -6.07
CA VAL A 87 0.37 -6.48 -6.81
C VAL A 87 -0.78 -6.68 -7.77
N THR A 88 -0.50 -6.76 -9.07
CA THR A 88 -1.49 -7.18 -10.05
C THR A 88 -1.22 -8.60 -10.50
N SER A 89 -2.25 -9.42 -10.64
CA SER A 89 -2.12 -10.82 -11.03
C SER A 89 -3.20 -11.25 -12.02
N ASN A 90 -2.86 -12.24 -12.85
CA ASN A 90 -3.80 -12.89 -13.76
C ASN A 90 -3.68 -14.43 -13.73
N PHE A 91 -3.24 -15.00 -12.61
CA PHE A 91 -2.94 -16.43 -12.43
C PHE A 91 -1.79 -16.99 -13.28
N GLN A 92 -1.13 -16.18 -14.09
CA GLN A 92 0.07 -16.56 -14.85
C GLN A 92 1.30 -15.78 -14.42
N SER A 93 1.08 -14.55 -13.98
CA SER A 93 2.15 -13.65 -13.58
C SER A 93 1.69 -12.74 -12.44
N PHE A 94 2.67 -12.29 -11.66
CA PHE A 94 2.52 -11.29 -10.61
C PHE A 94 3.38 -10.10 -10.99
N TYR A 95 2.79 -8.92 -11.08
CA TYR A 95 3.47 -7.65 -11.30
C TYR A 95 3.45 -6.87 -10.01
N ILE A 96 4.62 -6.59 -9.46
CA ILE A 96 4.82 -5.99 -8.14
C ILE A 96 5.31 -4.57 -8.32
N TYR A 97 4.53 -3.61 -7.84
CA TYR A 97 4.82 -2.18 -7.94
C TYR A 97 5.19 -1.63 -6.58
N ASP A 98 6.36 -1.01 -6.49
CA ASP A 98 6.82 -0.26 -5.32
C ASP A 98 6.26 1.17 -5.36
N MET A 99 5.32 1.49 -4.48
CA MET A 99 4.67 2.80 -4.45
C MET A 99 5.57 3.92 -3.91
N GLU A 100 6.73 3.59 -3.33
CA GLU A 100 7.77 4.58 -3.04
C GLU A 100 8.63 4.92 -4.26
N LYS A 101 8.52 4.11 -5.33
CA LYS A 101 9.16 4.34 -6.62
C LYS A 101 8.10 4.38 -7.73
N PRO A 102 7.16 5.33 -7.70
CA PRO A 102 5.95 5.31 -8.52
C PRO A 102 6.20 5.42 -10.03
N GLY A 103 7.41 5.74 -10.47
CA GLY A 103 7.82 5.75 -11.87
C GLY A 103 8.72 4.58 -12.27
N GLY A 104 8.95 3.61 -11.36
CA GLY A 104 9.75 2.42 -11.64
C GLY A 104 8.95 1.36 -12.40
N ASP A 105 9.67 0.53 -13.16
CA ASP A 105 9.10 -0.66 -13.77
C ASP A 105 8.71 -1.67 -12.67
N PRO A 106 7.63 -2.44 -12.86
CA PRO A 106 7.25 -3.48 -11.91
C PRO A 106 8.26 -4.62 -11.92
N GLU A 107 8.45 -5.23 -10.76
CA GLU A 107 9.06 -6.55 -10.69
C GLU A 107 8.05 -7.61 -11.17
N ILE A 108 8.50 -8.54 -11.99
CA ILE A 108 7.63 -9.57 -12.57
C ILE A 108 8.07 -10.93 -12.06
N ILE A 109 7.11 -11.71 -11.56
CA ILE A 109 7.28 -13.12 -11.21
C ILE A 109 6.27 -13.90 -12.03
N ARG A 110 6.72 -14.91 -12.76
CA ARG A 110 5.83 -15.84 -13.46
C ARG A 110 5.40 -16.95 -12.51
N LEU A 111 4.20 -17.47 -12.69
CA LEU A 111 3.71 -18.59 -11.87
C LEU A 111 4.64 -19.81 -11.95
N GLU A 112 5.20 -20.10 -13.14
CA GLU A 112 6.16 -21.19 -13.36
C GLU A 112 7.47 -21.03 -12.58
N ASP A 113 7.86 -19.79 -12.27
CA ASP A 113 9.10 -19.46 -11.54
C ASP A 113 8.86 -19.27 -10.04
N LEU A 114 7.60 -19.28 -9.60
CA LEU A 114 7.22 -18.95 -8.22
C LEU A 114 7.93 -19.82 -7.19
N GLU A 115 8.14 -21.11 -7.47
CA GLU A 115 8.84 -22.03 -6.59
C GLU A 115 10.28 -21.57 -6.27
N LYS A 116 10.92 -20.88 -7.22
CA LYS A 116 12.30 -20.39 -7.09
C LYS A 116 12.38 -18.95 -6.61
N GLU A 117 11.35 -18.17 -6.91
CA GLU A 117 11.35 -16.72 -6.70
C GLU A 117 10.41 -16.25 -5.59
N TYR A 118 9.77 -17.18 -4.83
CA TYR A 118 8.81 -16.84 -3.77
C TYR A 118 9.38 -15.88 -2.71
N TYR A 119 10.70 -15.89 -2.48
CA TYR A 119 11.36 -15.00 -1.53
C TYR A 119 11.14 -13.51 -1.88
N ARG A 120 10.90 -13.19 -3.16
CA ARG A 120 10.58 -11.83 -3.62
C ARG A 120 9.19 -11.37 -3.19
N LEU A 121 8.35 -12.29 -2.72
CA LEU A 121 7.03 -12.02 -2.15
C LEU A 121 7.05 -11.93 -0.61
N GLN A 122 8.23 -11.90 0.01
CA GLN A 122 8.35 -11.85 1.46
C GLN A 122 7.64 -10.64 2.08
N PHE A 123 7.54 -9.53 1.34
CA PHE A 123 6.80 -8.33 1.76
C PHE A 123 5.31 -8.57 2.01
N LEU A 124 4.72 -9.68 1.52
CA LEU A 124 3.33 -10.06 1.82
C LEU A 124 3.13 -10.44 3.29
N VAL A 125 4.16 -10.93 3.96
CA VAL A 125 4.10 -11.47 5.32
C VAL A 125 5.03 -10.73 6.30
N ASP A 126 6.04 -10.05 5.77
CA ASP A 126 6.98 -9.30 6.58
C ASP A 126 6.42 -7.90 6.86
N GLU A 127 6.01 -7.67 8.09
CA GLU A 127 5.54 -6.35 8.55
C GLU A 127 6.65 -5.29 8.46
N GLY A 128 7.84 -5.71 8.10
CA GLY A 128 9.10 -4.96 7.96
C GLY A 128 9.12 -3.72 8.85
N ASN A 129 9.94 -3.70 9.88
CA ASN A 129 10.12 -2.55 10.78
C ASN A 129 10.49 -1.22 10.07
N THR A 130 10.54 -1.24 8.73
CA THR A 130 10.88 -0.08 7.90
C THR A 130 9.89 1.07 8.04
N ASN A 131 8.58 0.79 8.18
CA ASN A 131 7.60 1.86 8.39
C ASN A 131 7.73 2.45 9.78
N LEU A 132 7.90 1.61 10.81
CA LEU A 132 8.12 2.08 12.18
C LEU A 132 9.44 2.84 12.31
N GLN A 133 10.51 2.36 11.67
CA GLN A 133 11.79 3.07 11.61
C GLN A 133 11.66 4.41 10.90
N ARG A 134 10.96 4.48 9.75
CA ARG A 134 10.68 5.73 9.06
C ARG A 134 9.83 6.70 9.86
N GLU A 135 8.76 6.24 10.50
CA GLU A 135 7.95 7.08 11.38
C GLU A 135 8.78 7.65 12.53
N MET A 136 9.68 6.85 13.10
CA MET A 136 10.64 7.32 14.09
C MET A 136 11.62 8.35 13.51
N GLU A 137 12.21 8.09 12.35
CA GLU A 137 13.13 9.01 11.68
C GLU A 137 12.46 10.34 11.33
N VAL A 138 11.24 10.27 10.76
CA VAL A 138 10.44 11.48 10.46
C VAL A 138 10.08 12.25 11.73
N SER A 139 9.73 11.55 12.81
CA SER A 139 9.40 12.18 14.09
C SER A 139 10.61 12.86 14.73
N ILE A 140 11.78 12.22 14.65
CA ILE A 140 13.05 12.80 15.14
C ILE A 140 13.42 14.02 14.31
N ALA A 141 13.40 13.91 12.97
CA ALA A 141 13.73 15.02 12.07
C ALA A 141 12.75 16.19 12.24
N ALA A 142 11.46 15.94 12.42
CA ALA A 142 10.47 16.96 12.72
C ALA A 142 10.75 17.65 14.06
N GLY A 143 11.12 16.88 15.09
CA GLY A 143 11.51 17.41 16.40
C GLY A 143 12.74 18.32 16.33
N GLU A 144 13.75 17.93 15.56
CA GLU A 144 14.94 18.75 15.33
C GLU A 144 14.61 20.07 14.62
N ILE A 145 13.77 20.03 13.56
CA ILE A 145 13.33 21.22 12.84
C ILE A 145 12.54 22.17 13.76
N VAL A 146 11.63 21.62 14.56
CA VAL A 146 10.86 22.41 15.54
C VAL A 146 11.78 23.04 16.59
N GLY A 147 12.80 22.29 17.06
CA GLY A 147 13.82 22.82 17.95
C GLY A 147 14.60 23.99 17.35
N LEU A 148 15.07 23.85 16.11
CA LEU A 148 15.77 24.92 15.39
C LEU A 148 14.86 26.14 15.16
N LEU A 149 13.59 25.90 14.81
CA LEU A 149 12.60 26.98 14.66
C LEU A 149 12.38 27.71 15.98
N TYR A 150 12.21 26.98 17.09
CA TYR A 150 12.08 27.57 18.41
C TYR A 150 13.30 28.45 18.77
N ASP A 151 14.51 27.94 18.59
CA ASP A 151 15.73 28.67 18.85
C ASP A 151 15.86 29.95 17.98
N ALA A 152 15.46 29.86 16.72
CA ALA A 152 15.46 31.02 15.82
C ALA A 152 14.43 32.05 16.26
N LEU A 153 13.26 31.68 16.65
CA LEU A 153 12.21 32.57 17.14
C LEU A 153 12.58 33.15 18.50
N ALA A 154 13.09 32.33 19.43
CA ALA A 154 13.49 32.79 20.77
C ALA A 154 14.50 33.92 20.72
N LYS A 155 15.38 33.96 19.71
CA LYS A 155 16.33 35.07 19.48
C LYS A 155 15.66 36.40 19.09
N GLN A 156 14.42 36.33 18.58
CA GLN A 156 13.64 37.49 18.17
C GLN A 156 12.77 38.05 19.30
N TYR A 157 12.61 37.31 20.40
CA TYR A 157 11.77 37.71 21.53
C TYR A 157 12.64 38.19 22.71
N VAL A 158 12.15 39.18 23.42
CA VAL A 158 12.77 39.62 24.68
C VAL A 158 12.54 38.62 25.80
N ASP A 159 11.35 38.01 25.79
CA ASP A 159 10.97 36.92 26.66
C ASP A 159 10.18 35.89 25.82
N PRO A 160 10.77 34.73 25.46
CA PRO A 160 10.11 33.74 24.61
C PRO A 160 8.91 33.08 25.25
N THR A 161 8.61 33.31 26.51
CA THR A 161 7.45 32.74 27.21
C THR A 161 6.19 33.61 27.09
N THR A 162 6.29 34.82 26.52
CA THR A 162 5.15 35.73 26.35
C THR A 162 4.96 36.16 24.90
N GLU A 163 3.73 36.08 24.40
CA GLU A 163 3.34 36.47 23.04
C GLU A 163 3.68 37.96 22.69
N ARG A 164 3.82 38.81 23.72
CA ARG A 164 4.09 40.24 23.56
C ARG A 164 5.57 40.60 23.51
N ALA A 165 6.45 39.64 23.59
CA ALA A 165 7.88 39.85 23.71
C ALA A 165 8.62 39.96 22.37
N MET A 166 7.92 40.06 21.27
CA MET A 166 8.51 40.13 19.94
C MET A 166 9.28 41.48 19.80
N LYS A 167 10.53 41.39 19.42
CA LYS A 167 11.31 42.58 19.03
C LYS A 167 10.80 43.10 17.69
N VAL A 168 10.31 44.29 17.65
CA VAL A 168 9.98 45.01 16.42
C VAL A 168 11.24 45.52 15.77
#